data_50ad9d062a50c6f82798af48afcab542
#
_entry.id   50ad9d062a50c6f82798af48afcab542
#
_cell.length_a   1.000
_cell.length_b   1.000
_cell.length_c   1.000
_cell.angle_alpha   90.00
_cell.angle_beta   90.00
_cell.angle_gamma   90.00
#
_symmetry.space_group_name_H-M   'P 1'
#
loop_
_entity.id
_entity.type
_entity.pdbx_description
1 polymer ?
#
loop_
_entity_poly.entity_id
_entity_poly.type
_entity_poly.pdbx_seq_one_letter_code
_entity_poly.pdbx_strand_id
1 'polypeptide(L)'
;MLTAMTLIFLAGYLAIALEHPLKMNKAGTALLTGTILWVIYTFAAPECIPTVSADAFKLFLTTRPELAELSFIQQCNHFVVEHQILESIGEICETLIFLIGAMITVELVDAHGGFLFVTNRITTKNKRKLLWIIATITFFMSSVLDYLTTSIVMIMVIRKLIANYKERWVFGSIIVIAANSGGAWSPIGDVTTIMLWVRGNISTSSTIPHLFLPSVISAVIPILIAQRFLHGNLSQVRAIDLAEENEIIKELKTKERLSILILGVACL
;
A
#
# COMPACT_ATOMS: atom_id res chain seq x y z
N MET A 1 31.82 -13.86 -3.95
CA MET A 1 30.82 -13.41 -2.95
C MET A 1 29.47 -13.03 -3.58
N LEU A 2 29.42 -12.31 -4.70
CA LEU A 2 28.16 -11.91 -5.39
C LEU A 2 27.22 -13.09 -5.69
N THR A 3 27.73 -14.21 -6.22
CA THR A 3 26.91 -15.41 -6.47
C THR A 3 26.28 -16.00 -5.22
N ALA A 4 26.98 -15.98 -4.09
CA ALA A 4 26.43 -16.45 -2.82
C ALA A 4 25.29 -15.53 -2.35
N MET A 5 25.44 -14.21 -2.46
CA MET A 5 24.38 -13.25 -2.13
C MET A 5 23.15 -13.43 -3.03
N THR A 6 23.33 -13.66 -4.32
CA THR A 6 22.23 -13.94 -5.26
C THR A 6 21.49 -15.23 -4.88
N LEU A 7 22.21 -16.30 -4.52
CA LEU A 7 21.59 -17.55 -4.08
C LEU A 7 20.80 -17.40 -2.78
N ILE A 8 21.34 -16.66 -1.80
CA ILE A 8 20.64 -16.36 -0.53
C ILE A 8 19.40 -15.50 -0.78
N PHE A 9 19.50 -14.51 -1.65
CA PHE A 9 18.34 -13.70 -2.04
C PHE A 9 17.24 -14.55 -2.69
N LEU A 10 17.59 -15.40 -3.64
CA LEU A 10 16.65 -16.30 -4.30
C LEU A 10 16.02 -17.30 -3.31
N ALA A 11 16.81 -17.85 -2.38
CA ALA A 11 16.31 -18.75 -1.34
C ALA A 11 15.35 -18.02 -0.38
N GLY A 12 15.68 -16.80 0.03
CA GLY A 12 14.81 -15.96 0.85
C GLY A 12 13.52 -15.59 0.14
N TYR A 13 13.59 -15.25 -1.14
CA TYR A 13 12.42 -14.94 -1.95
C TYR A 13 11.51 -16.18 -2.13
N LEU A 14 12.08 -17.34 -2.37
CA LEU A 14 11.35 -18.62 -2.40
C LEU A 14 10.69 -18.92 -1.05
N ALA A 15 11.38 -18.69 0.06
CA ALA A 15 10.81 -18.89 1.40
C ALA A 15 9.65 -17.94 1.69
N ILE A 16 9.71 -16.68 1.21
CA ILE A 16 8.58 -15.74 1.28
C ILE A 16 7.41 -16.22 0.42
N ALA A 17 7.67 -16.69 -0.81
CA ALA A 17 6.62 -17.20 -1.70
C ALA A 17 5.96 -18.49 -1.17
N LEU A 18 6.72 -19.29 -0.43
CA LEU A 18 6.27 -20.54 0.18
C LEU A 18 5.84 -20.36 1.65
N GLU A 19 5.37 -19.17 2.05
CA GLU A 19 4.91 -18.86 3.41
C GLU A 19 3.97 -19.92 3.99
N HIS A 20 2.95 -20.31 3.20
CA HIS A 20 1.94 -21.27 3.63
C HIS A 20 2.49 -22.68 3.94
N PRO A 21 3.22 -23.34 3.05
CA PRO A 21 3.76 -24.67 3.33
C PRO A 21 4.86 -24.66 4.39
N LEU A 22 5.66 -23.60 4.47
CA LEU A 22 6.74 -23.47 5.46
C LEU A 22 6.24 -23.02 6.84
N LYS A 23 5.01 -22.52 6.94
CA LYS A 23 4.42 -21.92 8.17
C LYS A 23 5.31 -20.83 8.78
N MET A 24 6.02 -20.10 7.95
CA MET A 24 6.90 -18.99 8.36
C MET A 24 6.25 -17.66 7.99
N ASN A 25 6.38 -16.65 8.86
CA ASN A 25 5.88 -15.33 8.57
C ASN A 25 6.77 -14.64 7.51
N LYS A 26 6.16 -14.19 6.42
CA LYS A 26 6.87 -13.52 5.31
C LYS A 26 7.68 -12.29 5.73
N ALA A 27 7.17 -11.48 6.69
CA ALA A 27 7.89 -10.32 7.19
C ALA A 27 9.16 -10.72 7.97
N GLY A 28 9.06 -11.75 8.83
CA GLY A 28 10.22 -12.30 9.54
C GLY A 28 11.26 -12.89 8.58
N THR A 29 10.82 -13.63 7.58
CA THR A 29 11.70 -14.19 6.53
C THR A 29 12.40 -13.09 5.74
N ALA A 30 11.67 -12.03 5.35
CA ALA A 30 12.24 -10.90 4.62
C ALA A 30 13.30 -10.17 5.46
N LEU A 31 13.00 -9.86 6.73
CA LEU A 31 13.94 -9.20 7.64
C LEU A 31 15.20 -10.04 7.87
N LEU A 32 15.04 -11.35 8.11
CA LEU A 32 16.17 -12.26 8.29
C LEU A 32 17.04 -12.31 7.03
N THR A 33 16.43 -12.46 5.86
CA THR A 33 17.17 -12.51 4.58
C THR A 33 17.90 -11.18 4.33
N GLY A 34 17.25 -10.04 4.55
CA GLY A 34 17.85 -8.73 4.42
C GLY A 34 19.05 -8.54 5.37
N THR A 35 18.90 -8.92 6.64
CA THR A 35 19.99 -8.84 7.63
C THR A 35 21.17 -9.71 7.23
N ILE A 36 20.93 -10.96 6.82
CA ILE A 36 22.00 -11.85 6.36
C ILE A 36 22.72 -11.25 5.15
N LEU A 37 21.99 -10.71 4.18
CA LEU A 37 22.58 -10.10 3.00
C LEU A 37 23.43 -8.88 3.35
N TRP A 38 22.99 -8.02 4.27
CA TRP A 38 23.78 -6.87 4.75
C TRP A 38 25.06 -7.31 5.46
N VAL A 39 24.99 -8.33 6.30
CA VAL A 39 26.19 -8.88 6.98
C VAL A 39 27.18 -9.41 5.95
N ILE A 40 26.72 -10.23 4.99
CA ILE A 40 27.61 -10.77 3.95
C ILE A 40 28.19 -9.65 3.09
N TYR A 41 27.39 -8.66 2.73
CA TYR A 41 27.84 -7.50 1.95
C TYR A 41 28.93 -6.71 2.68
N THR A 42 28.81 -6.48 3.98
CA THR A 42 29.83 -5.80 4.78
C THR A 42 31.18 -6.53 4.73
N PHE A 43 31.17 -7.87 4.82
CA PHE A 43 32.41 -8.65 4.67
C PHE A 43 32.93 -8.69 3.23
N ALA A 44 32.05 -8.60 2.24
CA ALA A 44 32.39 -8.61 0.82
C ALA A 44 32.67 -7.20 0.26
N ALA A 45 32.53 -6.16 1.06
CA ALA A 45 32.64 -4.76 0.64
C ALA A 45 33.91 -4.45 -0.16
N PRO A 46 35.13 -4.90 0.24
CA PRO A 46 36.34 -4.63 -0.53
C PRO A 46 36.35 -5.22 -1.95
N GLU A 47 35.61 -6.32 -2.18
CA GLU A 47 35.47 -6.92 -3.51
C GLU A 47 34.33 -6.31 -4.33
N CYS A 48 33.24 -5.93 -3.66
CA CYS A 48 32.00 -5.47 -4.31
C CYS A 48 32.01 -3.98 -4.66
N ILE A 49 32.52 -3.12 -3.76
CA ILE A 49 32.49 -1.66 -3.95
C ILE A 49 33.18 -1.19 -5.23
N PRO A 50 34.39 -1.70 -5.59
CA PRO A 50 35.06 -1.28 -6.81
C PRO A 50 34.29 -1.60 -8.10
N THR A 51 33.42 -2.63 -8.06
CA THR A 51 32.65 -3.08 -9.23
C THR A 51 31.26 -2.50 -9.29
N VAL A 52 30.61 -2.25 -8.15
CA VAL A 52 29.19 -1.86 -8.11
C VAL A 52 28.98 -0.39 -7.73
N SER A 53 29.84 0.19 -6.89
CA SER A 53 29.64 1.52 -6.30
C SER A 53 30.90 2.38 -6.35
N ALA A 54 31.78 2.18 -7.34
CA ALA A 54 33.08 2.86 -7.44
C ALA A 54 32.97 4.40 -7.42
N ASP A 55 32.00 4.97 -8.12
CA ASP A 55 31.84 6.41 -8.22
C ASP A 55 31.28 7.02 -6.93
N ALA A 56 30.30 6.36 -6.32
CA ALA A 56 29.76 6.78 -5.03
C ALA A 56 30.81 6.68 -3.92
N PHE A 57 31.63 5.62 -3.94
CA PHE A 57 32.75 5.47 -3.01
C PHE A 57 33.79 6.55 -3.14
N LYS A 58 34.19 6.92 -4.38
CA LYS A 58 35.11 8.05 -4.62
C LYS A 58 34.54 9.36 -4.11
N LEU A 59 33.25 9.62 -4.39
CA LEU A 59 32.57 10.82 -3.93
C LEU A 59 32.55 10.89 -2.38
N PHE A 60 32.23 9.77 -1.73
CA PHE A 60 32.24 9.64 -0.27
C PHE A 60 33.60 9.98 0.31
N LEU A 61 34.71 9.45 -0.26
CA LEU A 61 36.06 9.75 0.19
C LEU A 61 36.47 11.22 -0.03
N THR A 62 35.96 11.88 -1.08
CA THR A 62 36.21 13.32 -1.30
C THR A 62 35.53 14.20 -0.25
N THR A 63 34.39 13.75 0.28
CA THR A 63 33.65 14.48 1.35
C THR A 63 34.21 14.20 2.76
N ARG A 64 35.03 13.16 2.91
CA ARG A 64 35.60 12.68 4.17
C ARG A 64 37.13 12.49 4.05
N PRO A 65 37.92 13.58 3.94
CA PRO A 65 39.35 13.46 3.75
C PRO A 65 40.08 12.79 4.94
N GLU A 66 39.50 12.81 6.13
CA GLU A 66 40.00 12.12 7.30
C GLU A 66 40.10 10.58 7.14
N LEU A 67 39.31 10.00 6.24
CA LEU A 67 39.35 8.55 5.98
C LEU A 67 40.49 8.14 5.04
N ALA A 68 41.18 9.10 4.40
CA ALA A 68 42.25 8.80 3.45
C ALA A 68 43.48 8.12 4.11
N GLU A 69 43.69 8.33 5.40
CA GLU A 69 44.77 7.71 6.15
C GLU A 69 44.48 6.27 6.61
N LEU A 70 43.21 5.83 6.47
CA LEU A 70 42.81 4.50 6.87
C LEU A 70 43.12 3.44 5.78
N SER A 71 43.22 2.19 6.20
CA SER A 71 43.35 1.07 5.24
C SER A 71 42.14 0.96 4.35
N PHE A 72 42.33 0.42 3.10
CA PHE A 72 41.23 0.25 2.16
C PHE A 72 40.03 -0.51 2.71
N ILE A 73 40.26 -1.54 3.55
CA ILE A 73 39.19 -2.30 4.20
C ILE A 73 38.41 -1.40 5.18
N GLN A 74 39.07 -0.56 5.94
CA GLN A 74 38.43 0.37 6.86
C GLN A 74 37.61 1.43 6.10
N GLN A 75 38.18 1.98 5.02
CA GLN A 75 37.43 2.90 4.15
C GLN A 75 36.15 2.27 3.59
N CYS A 76 36.24 1.02 3.11
CA CYS A 76 35.06 0.29 2.65
C CYS A 76 34.03 0.07 3.76
N ASN A 77 34.46 -0.29 4.96
CA ASN A 77 33.56 -0.47 6.10
C ASN A 77 32.86 0.83 6.50
N HIS A 78 33.58 1.95 6.56
CA HIS A 78 32.97 3.27 6.81
C HIS A 78 31.95 3.63 5.72
N PHE A 79 32.28 3.41 4.46
CA PHE A 79 31.36 3.67 3.36
C PHE A 79 30.07 2.83 3.46
N VAL A 80 30.20 1.52 3.75
CA VAL A 80 29.02 0.65 3.91
C VAL A 80 28.17 1.09 5.08
N VAL A 81 28.77 1.35 6.24
CA VAL A 81 28.00 1.68 7.45
C VAL A 81 27.42 3.10 7.38
N GLU A 82 28.22 4.10 7.09
CA GLU A 82 27.81 5.50 7.21
C GLU A 82 27.04 6.02 5.99
N HIS A 83 27.33 5.52 4.80
CA HIS A 83 26.66 5.98 3.57
C HIS A 83 25.57 5.03 3.14
N GLN A 84 25.84 3.73 3.06
CA GLN A 84 24.85 2.79 2.50
C GLN A 84 23.82 2.30 3.53
N ILE A 85 24.25 1.83 4.72
CA ILE A 85 23.32 1.29 5.74
C ILE A 85 22.50 2.41 6.36
N LEU A 86 23.15 3.47 6.87
CA LEU A 86 22.45 4.56 7.54
C LEU A 86 21.52 5.32 6.60
N GLU A 87 21.92 5.54 5.35
CA GLU A 87 21.09 6.18 4.33
C GLU A 87 19.87 5.32 3.99
N SER A 88 20.07 4.01 3.77
CA SER A 88 18.96 3.07 3.51
C SER A 88 17.99 2.97 4.70
N ILE A 89 18.49 2.95 5.93
CA ILE A 89 17.65 2.98 7.13
C ILE A 89 16.90 4.32 7.22
N GLY A 90 17.56 5.44 6.94
CA GLY A 90 16.95 6.77 6.92
C GLY A 90 15.76 6.83 5.95
N GLU A 91 15.94 6.38 4.72
CA GLU A 91 14.88 6.32 3.71
C GLU A 91 13.70 5.42 4.11
N ILE A 92 14.00 4.26 4.73
CA ILE A 92 12.97 3.36 5.24
C ILE A 92 12.20 4.03 6.39
N CYS A 93 12.90 4.66 7.33
CA CYS A 93 12.28 5.36 8.46
C CYS A 93 11.40 6.51 7.98
N GLU A 94 11.83 7.32 7.01
CA GLU A 94 11.05 8.40 6.41
C GLU A 94 9.73 7.86 5.84
N THR A 95 9.81 6.78 5.05
CA THR A 95 8.64 6.11 4.48
C THR A 95 7.71 5.57 5.58
N LEU A 96 8.25 4.93 6.62
CA LEU A 96 7.45 4.38 7.72
C LEU A 96 6.75 5.47 8.53
N ILE A 97 7.42 6.57 8.82
CA ILE A 97 6.82 7.72 9.55
C ILE A 97 5.69 8.31 8.72
N PHE A 98 5.88 8.50 7.41
CA PHE A 98 4.84 8.96 6.51
C PHE A 98 3.63 8.01 6.52
N LEU A 99 3.84 6.69 6.37
CA LEU A 99 2.77 5.69 6.39
C LEU A 99 2.00 5.68 7.70
N ILE A 100 2.69 5.74 8.84
CA ILE A 100 2.05 5.79 10.16
C ILE A 100 1.17 7.04 10.28
N GLY A 101 1.68 8.20 9.88
CA GLY A 101 0.92 9.46 9.89
C GLY A 101 -0.33 9.39 9.01
N ALA A 102 -0.19 8.88 7.79
CA ALA A 102 -1.29 8.69 6.86
C ALA A 102 -2.36 7.73 7.43
N MET A 103 -1.95 6.57 7.95
CA MET A 103 -2.88 5.58 8.54
C MET A 103 -3.63 6.15 9.75
N ILE A 104 -2.95 6.87 10.65
CA ILE A 104 -3.59 7.52 11.81
C ILE A 104 -4.64 8.54 11.34
N THR A 105 -4.31 9.34 10.33
CA THR A 105 -5.24 10.35 9.78
C THR A 105 -6.49 9.68 9.20
N VAL A 106 -6.31 8.61 8.41
CA VAL A 106 -7.42 7.86 7.81
C VAL A 106 -8.29 7.20 8.88
N GLU A 107 -7.68 6.57 9.89
CA GLU A 107 -8.41 5.93 10.99
C GLU A 107 -9.19 6.96 11.82
N LEU A 108 -8.63 8.14 12.04
CA LEU A 108 -9.34 9.24 12.70
C LEU A 108 -10.57 9.70 11.91
N VAL A 109 -10.46 9.80 10.58
CA VAL A 109 -11.59 10.14 9.69
C VAL A 109 -12.66 9.04 9.74
N ASP A 110 -12.27 7.77 9.75
CA ASP A 110 -13.21 6.65 9.84
C ASP A 110 -13.93 6.61 11.19
N ALA A 111 -13.19 6.75 12.29
CA ALA A 111 -13.74 6.80 13.65
C ALA A 111 -14.81 7.90 13.85
N HIS A 112 -14.67 9.00 13.12
CA HIS A 112 -15.66 10.10 13.13
C HIS A 112 -16.73 9.94 12.04
N GLY A 113 -16.82 8.79 11.38
CA GLY A 113 -17.84 8.48 10.38
C GLY A 113 -17.72 9.27 9.08
N GLY A 114 -16.51 9.77 8.72
CA GLY A 114 -16.28 10.50 7.48
C GLY A 114 -16.68 9.69 6.25
N PHE A 115 -16.42 8.38 6.24
CA PHE A 115 -16.77 7.52 5.10
C PHE A 115 -18.25 7.12 5.04
N LEU A 116 -19.02 7.30 6.12
CA LEU A 116 -20.48 7.05 6.11
C LEU A 116 -21.21 7.97 5.14
N PHE A 117 -20.67 9.16 4.85
CA PHE A 117 -21.22 10.02 3.84
C PHE A 117 -21.27 9.38 2.44
N VAL A 118 -20.21 8.65 2.10
CA VAL A 118 -20.10 7.93 0.81
C VAL A 118 -21.04 6.72 0.80
N THR A 119 -21.08 5.96 1.88
CA THR A 119 -21.84 4.70 1.96
C THR A 119 -23.34 4.91 2.04
N ASN A 120 -23.80 5.97 2.68
CA ASN A 120 -25.24 6.31 2.79
C ASN A 120 -25.89 6.73 1.46
N ARG A 121 -25.09 7.03 0.43
CA ARG A 121 -25.57 7.31 -0.93
C ARG A 121 -25.89 6.05 -1.74
N ILE A 122 -25.59 4.87 -1.23
CA ILE A 122 -25.80 3.60 -1.94
C ILE A 122 -27.20 3.08 -1.66
N THR A 123 -28.16 3.42 -2.50
CA THR A 123 -29.60 3.08 -2.33
C THR A 123 -30.11 2.03 -3.33
N THR A 124 -29.27 1.58 -4.24
CA THR A 124 -29.69 0.69 -5.32
C THR A 124 -29.93 -0.75 -4.87
N LYS A 125 -31.04 -1.35 -5.33
CA LYS A 125 -31.38 -2.77 -5.09
C LYS A 125 -30.86 -3.70 -6.18
N ASN A 126 -30.48 -3.18 -7.36
CA ASN A 126 -30.00 -3.99 -8.47
C ASN A 126 -28.53 -4.37 -8.26
N LYS A 127 -28.24 -5.67 -8.20
CA LYS A 127 -26.89 -6.20 -7.92
C LYS A 127 -25.83 -5.72 -8.91
N ARG A 128 -26.13 -5.66 -10.21
CA ARG A 128 -25.17 -5.19 -11.20
C ARG A 128 -24.88 -3.69 -11.07
N LYS A 129 -25.91 -2.88 -10.84
CA LYS A 129 -25.71 -1.43 -10.59
C LYS A 129 -24.92 -1.22 -9.31
N LEU A 130 -25.22 -1.99 -8.26
CA LEU A 130 -24.47 -1.93 -7.00
C LEU A 130 -22.99 -2.28 -7.22
N LEU A 131 -22.69 -3.33 -8.00
CA LEU A 131 -21.30 -3.70 -8.29
C LEU A 131 -20.52 -2.55 -8.93
N TRP A 132 -21.08 -1.91 -9.94
CA TRP A 132 -20.45 -0.76 -10.60
C TRP A 132 -20.27 0.43 -9.66
N ILE A 133 -21.29 0.77 -8.86
CA ILE A 133 -21.22 1.86 -7.89
C ILE A 133 -20.11 1.60 -6.86
N ILE A 134 -20.11 0.42 -6.25
CA ILE A 134 -19.11 0.02 -5.26
C ILE A 134 -17.72 0.04 -5.87
N ALA A 135 -17.52 -0.56 -7.03
CA ALA A 135 -16.21 -0.61 -7.68
C ALA A 135 -15.69 0.79 -8.04
N THR A 136 -16.55 1.67 -8.56
CA THR A 136 -16.18 3.05 -8.90
C THR A 136 -15.81 3.85 -7.65
N ILE A 137 -16.63 3.77 -6.60
CA ILE A 137 -16.34 4.42 -5.32
C ILE A 137 -15.02 3.92 -4.76
N THR A 138 -14.82 2.59 -4.72
CA THR A 138 -13.59 1.97 -4.24
C THR A 138 -12.37 2.45 -5.03
N PHE A 139 -12.46 2.49 -6.36
CA PHE A 139 -11.38 2.92 -7.24
C PHE A 139 -10.92 4.36 -6.93
N PHE A 140 -11.85 5.29 -6.81
CA PHE A 140 -11.50 6.68 -6.49
C PHE A 140 -11.13 6.89 -5.02
N MET A 141 -11.78 6.20 -4.08
CA MET A 141 -11.38 6.27 -2.67
C MET A 141 -9.95 5.78 -2.47
N SER A 142 -9.58 4.69 -3.11
CA SER A 142 -8.23 4.11 -2.98
C SER A 142 -7.12 5.01 -3.54
N SER A 143 -7.42 5.90 -4.47
CA SER A 143 -6.43 6.86 -4.97
C SER A 143 -6.09 7.97 -3.96
N VAL A 144 -6.89 8.13 -2.92
CA VAL A 144 -6.72 9.16 -1.88
C VAL A 144 -6.35 8.55 -0.53
N LEU A 145 -6.95 7.39 -0.16
CA LEU A 145 -6.80 6.79 1.17
C LEU A 145 -5.82 5.62 0.98
N ASP A 146 -5.38 4.92 0.60
CA ASP A 146 -4.69 3.66 0.36
C ASP A 146 -5.65 2.49 0.07
N TYR A 147 -5.13 1.52 -0.65
CA TYR A 147 -5.90 0.35 -1.10
C TYR A 147 -6.30 -0.59 0.04
N LEU A 148 -5.49 -0.69 1.11
CA LEU A 148 -5.75 -1.60 2.22
C LEU A 148 -6.93 -1.09 3.05
N THR A 149 -6.85 0.16 3.51
CA THR A 149 -7.91 0.81 4.29
C THR A 149 -9.21 0.89 3.49
N THR A 150 -9.13 1.32 2.22
CA THR A 150 -10.30 1.37 1.33
C THR A 150 -10.95 0.00 1.17
N SER A 151 -10.17 -1.07 1.01
CA SER A 151 -10.70 -2.43 0.91
C SER A 151 -11.43 -2.85 2.18
N ILE A 152 -10.85 -2.60 3.36
CA ILE A 152 -11.46 -2.94 4.65
C ILE A 152 -12.79 -2.21 4.82
N VAL A 153 -12.81 -0.89 4.62
CA VAL A 153 -14.02 -0.06 4.74
C VAL A 153 -15.11 -0.55 3.79
N MET A 154 -14.79 -0.76 2.52
CA MET A 154 -15.77 -1.18 1.52
C MET A 154 -16.27 -2.61 1.72
N ILE A 155 -15.43 -3.51 2.25
CA ILE A 155 -15.87 -4.86 2.65
C ILE A 155 -16.84 -4.79 3.84
N MET A 156 -16.60 -3.93 4.82
CA MET A 156 -17.55 -3.70 5.92
C MET A 156 -18.90 -3.19 5.41
N VAL A 157 -18.89 -2.26 4.45
CA VAL A 157 -20.12 -1.77 3.80
C VAL A 157 -20.89 -2.91 3.10
N ILE A 158 -20.20 -3.73 2.31
CA ILE A 158 -20.82 -4.85 1.62
C ILE A 158 -21.37 -5.89 2.59
N ARG A 159 -20.74 -6.12 3.72
CA ARG A 159 -21.27 -7.03 4.77
C ARG A 159 -22.62 -6.56 5.32
N LYS A 160 -22.85 -5.25 5.38
CA LYS A 160 -24.15 -4.67 5.79
C LYS A 160 -25.19 -4.75 4.66
N LEU A 161 -24.79 -4.58 3.41
CA LEU A 161 -25.71 -4.50 2.26
C LEU A 161 -26.13 -5.87 1.73
N ILE A 162 -25.29 -6.89 1.80
CA ILE A 162 -25.48 -8.19 1.14
C ILE A 162 -25.52 -9.31 2.19
N ALA A 163 -26.69 -9.95 2.36
CA ALA A 163 -26.84 -11.08 3.28
C ALA A 163 -26.17 -12.37 2.77
N ASN A 164 -26.22 -12.64 1.46
CA ASN A 164 -25.69 -13.86 0.87
C ASN A 164 -24.15 -13.86 0.84
N TYR A 165 -23.53 -14.83 1.53
CA TYR A 165 -22.07 -14.91 1.64
C TYR A 165 -21.37 -15.18 0.29
N LYS A 166 -21.98 -15.97 -0.61
CA LYS A 166 -21.40 -16.24 -1.94
C LYS A 166 -21.31 -14.98 -2.79
N GLU A 167 -22.36 -14.15 -2.74
CA GLU A 167 -22.35 -12.86 -3.42
C GLU A 167 -21.35 -11.90 -2.81
N ARG A 168 -21.23 -11.89 -1.46
CA ARG A 168 -20.20 -11.10 -0.78
C ARG A 168 -18.78 -11.44 -1.24
N TRP A 169 -18.48 -12.70 -1.54
CA TRP A 169 -17.18 -13.08 -2.10
C TRP A 169 -16.91 -12.40 -3.44
N VAL A 170 -17.90 -12.40 -4.34
CA VAL A 170 -17.77 -11.74 -5.66
C VAL A 170 -17.55 -10.24 -5.49
N PHE A 171 -18.37 -9.59 -4.66
CA PHE A 171 -18.20 -8.16 -4.37
C PHE A 171 -16.87 -7.86 -3.70
N GLY A 172 -16.47 -8.65 -2.72
CA GLY A 172 -15.19 -8.51 -2.02
C GLY A 172 -13.99 -8.65 -2.96
N SER A 173 -14.02 -9.62 -3.88
CA SER A 173 -12.98 -9.76 -4.90
C SER A 173 -12.86 -8.53 -5.79
N ILE A 174 -14.00 -7.98 -6.23
CA ILE A 174 -14.00 -6.76 -7.05
C ILE A 174 -13.57 -5.52 -6.25
N ILE A 175 -13.93 -5.42 -4.99
CA ILE A 175 -13.43 -4.34 -4.10
C ILE A 175 -11.91 -4.38 -4.02
N VAL A 176 -11.32 -5.55 -3.76
CA VAL A 176 -9.85 -5.68 -3.69
C VAL A 176 -9.19 -5.31 -5.01
N ILE A 177 -9.72 -5.77 -6.14
CA ILE A 177 -9.18 -5.44 -7.47
C ILE A 177 -9.32 -3.94 -7.75
N ALA A 178 -10.50 -3.36 -7.49
CA ALA A 178 -10.76 -1.95 -7.72
C ALA A 178 -9.92 -1.05 -6.80
N ALA A 179 -9.68 -1.46 -5.55
CA ALA A 179 -8.82 -0.74 -4.62
C ALA A 179 -7.36 -0.74 -5.08
N ASN A 180 -6.82 -1.91 -5.44
CA ASN A 180 -5.46 -1.99 -5.98
C ASN A 180 -5.28 -1.19 -7.27
N SER A 181 -6.23 -1.33 -8.20
CA SER A 181 -6.21 -0.55 -9.45
C SER A 181 -6.35 0.95 -9.20
N GLY A 182 -7.19 1.34 -8.23
CA GLY A 182 -7.39 2.74 -7.84
C GLY A 182 -6.17 3.35 -7.15
N GLY A 183 -5.46 2.58 -6.34
CA GLY A 183 -4.24 3.02 -5.68
C GLY A 183 -3.05 3.19 -6.65
N ALA A 184 -2.97 2.34 -7.68
CA ALA A 184 -1.80 2.25 -8.55
C ALA A 184 -1.50 3.52 -9.37
N TRP A 185 -2.51 4.33 -9.73
CA TRP A 185 -2.31 5.55 -10.54
C TRP A 185 -2.06 6.80 -9.70
N SER A 186 -2.27 6.73 -8.39
CA SER A 186 -2.03 7.83 -7.46
C SER A 186 -0.70 7.64 -6.72
N PRO A 187 0.08 8.70 -6.49
CA PRO A 187 1.30 8.60 -5.68
C PRO A 187 1.05 8.19 -4.23
N ILE A 188 -0.15 8.41 -3.71
CA ILE A 188 -0.52 8.20 -2.29
C ILE A 188 -1.34 6.91 -2.11
N GLY A 189 -1.97 6.40 -3.16
CA GLY A 189 -2.93 5.29 -3.08
C GLY A 189 -2.33 3.90 -2.86
N ASP A 190 -1.02 3.74 -3.00
CA ASP A 190 -0.31 2.46 -2.80
C ASP A 190 1.04 2.71 -2.12
N VAL A 191 1.37 1.86 -1.14
CA VAL A 191 2.65 1.91 -0.41
C VAL A 191 3.85 1.88 -1.35
N THR A 192 3.80 1.09 -2.41
CA THR A 192 4.89 1.00 -3.40
C THR A 192 5.07 2.30 -4.19
N THR A 193 3.98 2.94 -4.57
CA THR A 193 4.00 4.24 -5.25
C THR A 193 4.47 5.36 -4.32
N ILE A 194 4.05 5.34 -3.06
CA ILE A 194 4.53 6.27 -2.02
C ILE A 194 6.05 6.19 -1.89
N MET A 195 6.59 4.97 -1.75
CA MET A 195 8.04 4.77 -1.62
C MET A 195 8.82 5.34 -2.80
N LEU A 196 8.34 5.12 -4.02
CA LEU A 196 8.98 5.64 -5.23
C LEU A 196 8.86 7.16 -5.35
N TRP A 197 7.74 7.72 -4.89
CA TRP A 197 7.48 9.16 -4.93
C TRP A 197 8.31 9.92 -3.90
N VAL A 198 8.36 9.45 -2.65
CA VAL A 198 9.17 10.06 -1.57
C VAL A 198 10.65 10.06 -1.95
N ARG A 199 11.13 8.99 -2.59
CA ARG A 199 12.52 8.91 -3.10
C ARG A 199 12.79 9.75 -4.35
N GLY A 200 11.80 10.45 -4.89
CA GLY A 200 11.95 11.25 -6.11
C GLY A 200 12.11 10.45 -7.40
N ASN A 201 11.90 9.12 -7.36
CA ASN A 201 12.01 8.25 -8.55
C ASN A 201 10.83 8.44 -9.51
N ILE A 202 9.69 8.90 -9.03
CA ILE A 202 8.51 9.23 -9.84
C ILE A 202 7.98 10.60 -9.46
N SER A 203 7.38 11.29 -10.42
CA SER A 203 6.68 12.57 -10.20
C SER A 203 5.18 12.38 -10.36
N THR A 204 4.40 13.10 -9.58
CA THR A 204 2.92 13.09 -9.64
C THR A 204 2.42 13.42 -11.05
N SER A 205 3.01 14.42 -11.69
CA SER A 205 2.64 14.86 -13.04
C SER A 205 2.88 13.81 -14.13
N SER A 206 3.84 12.91 -13.93
CA SER A 206 4.11 11.80 -14.86
C SER A 206 3.29 10.56 -14.52
N THR A 207 3.19 10.20 -13.23
CA THR A 207 2.54 8.97 -12.79
C THR A 207 1.05 8.94 -13.11
N ILE A 208 0.33 10.03 -12.80
CA ILE A 208 -1.11 10.10 -13.00
C ILE A 208 -1.53 9.84 -14.46
N PRO A 209 -1.05 10.59 -15.48
CA PRO A 209 -1.52 10.39 -16.84
C PRO A 209 -1.09 9.06 -17.45
N HIS A 210 0.07 8.51 -17.06
CA HIS A 210 0.56 7.25 -17.62
C HIS A 210 -0.13 6.02 -17.01
N LEU A 211 -0.44 6.04 -15.71
CA LEU A 211 -1.02 4.88 -15.02
C LEU A 211 -2.54 4.92 -14.91
N PHE A 212 -3.20 6.06 -15.10
CA PHE A 212 -4.66 6.17 -14.99
C PHE A 212 -5.38 5.24 -15.96
N LEU A 213 -5.04 5.28 -17.25
CA LEU A 213 -5.71 4.44 -18.26
C LEU A 213 -5.49 2.94 -18.04
N PRO A 214 -4.26 2.43 -17.82
CA PRO A 214 -4.04 1.04 -17.45
C PRO A 214 -4.81 0.63 -16.18
N SER A 215 -4.85 1.48 -15.17
CA SER A 215 -5.58 1.22 -13.91
C SER A 215 -7.09 1.11 -14.13
N VAL A 216 -7.67 1.99 -14.95
CA VAL A 216 -9.09 1.91 -15.32
C VAL A 216 -9.39 0.60 -16.06
N ILE A 217 -8.56 0.21 -17.03
CA ILE A 217 -8.73 -1.04 -17.77
C ILE A 217 -8.63 -2.24 -16.83
N SER A 218 -7.65 -2.24 -15.93
CA SER A 218 -7.43 -3.28 -14.92
C SER A 218 -8.63 -3.44 -13.98
N ALA A 219 -9.33 -2.36 -13.64
CA ALA A 219 -10.55 -2.41 -12.84
C ALA A 219 -11.78 -2.86 -13.66
N VAL A 220 -11.97 -2.31 -14.85
CA VAL A 220 -13.17 -2.50 -15.66
C VAL A 220 -13.30 -3.94 -16.18
N ILE A 221 -12.23 -4.57 -16.63
CA ILE A 221 -12.27 -5.93 -17.18
C ILE A 221 -12.82 -6.94 -16.15
N PRO A 222 -12.31 -7.03 -14.91
CA PRO A 222 -12.85 -7.92 -13.89
C PRO A 222 -14.31 -7.61 -13.54
N ILE A 223 -14.73 -6.33 -13.51
CA ILE A 223 -16.10 -5.93 -13.24
C ILE A 223 -17.04 -6.46 -14.34
N LEU A 224 -16.65 -6.33 -15.62
CA LEU A 224 -17.41 -6.86 -16.76
C LEU A 224 -17.56 -8.38 -16.70
N ILE A 225 -16.56 -9.09 -16.21
CA ILE A 225 -16.64 -10.54 -16.00
C ILE A 225 -17.55 -10.86 -14.81
N ALA A 226 -17.34 -10.20 -13.67
CA ALA A 226 -18.06 -10.47 -12.43
C ALA A 226 -19.56 -10.16 -12.54
N GLN A 227 -19.97 -9.13 -13.29
CA GLN A 227 -21.38 -8.80 -13.48
C GLN A 227 -22.19 -9.93 -14.15
N ARG A 228 -21.52 -10.87 -14.87
CA ARG A 228 -22.19 -12.03 -15.48
C ARG A 228 -22.65 -13.04 -14.44
N PHE A 229 -21.99 -13.09 -13.28
CA PHE A 229 -22.35 -13.99 -12.17
C PHE A 229 -23.41 -13.39 -11.26
N LEU A 230 -23.69 -12.09 -11.36
CA LEU A 230 -24.63 -11.37 -10.52
C LEU A 230 -25.95 -11.10 -11.28
N HIS A 231 -27.02 -11.79 -10.87
CA HIS A 231 -28.36 -11.64 -11.44
C HIS A 231 -29.39 -11.28 -10.37
N GLY A 232 -30.41 -10.51 -10.76
CA GLY A 232 -31.53 -10.16 -9.91
C GLY A 232 -31.28 -9.00 -8.95
N ASN A 233 -32.20 -8.85 -8.00
CA ASN A 233 -32.18 -7.81 -6.98
C ASN A 233 -31.66 -8.37 -5.67
N LEU A 234 -31.16 -7.49 -4.79
CA LEU A 234 -30.80 -7.82 -3.43
C LEU A 234 -32.04 -8.31 -2.69
N SER A 235 -32.01 -9.52 -2.13
CA SER A 235 -32.98 -9.96 -1.14
C SER A 235 -32.80 -9.09 0.11
N GLN A 236 -33.90 -8.58 0.63
CA GLN A 236 -34.02 -7.59 1.71
C GLN A 236 -32.78 -7.38 2.58
N VAL A 237 -32.35 -6.12 2.61
CA VAL A 237 -31.35 -5.59 3.55
C VAL A 237 -31.73 -6.02 4.97
N ARG A 238 -30.77 -6.49 5.73
CA ARG A 238 -30.89 -6.79 7.15
C ARG A 238 -31.19 -5.47 7.91
N ALA A 239 -32.45 -5.14 8.02
CA ALA A 239 -32.93 -3.85 8.58
C ALA A 239 -32.68 -3.70 10.09
N ILE A 240 -32.18 -4.76 10.75
CA ILE A 240 -32.09 -4.81 12.22
C ILE A 240 -30.84 -4.11 12.76
N ASP A 241 -29.71 -4.17 12.03
CA ASP A 241 -28.47 -3.52 12.49
C ASP A 241 -28.42 -2.02 12.15
N LEU A 242 -29.29 -1.55 11.27
CA LEU A 242 -29.36 -0.12 10.87
C LEU A 242 -30.09 0.77 11.90
N ALA A 243 -30.87 0.19 12.79
CA ALA A 243 -31.64 0.96 13.76
C ALA A 243 -30.77 1.42 14.95
N GLU A 244 -29.91 0.56 15.48
CA GLU A 244 -28.99 0.93 16.59
C GLU A 244 -27.87 1.88 16.10
N GLU A 245 -27.34 1.64 14.91
CA GLU A 245 -26.31 2.50 14.32
C GLU A 245 -26.87 3.87 13.91
N ASN A 246 -28.16 3.96 13.55
CA ASN A 246 -28.83 5.21 13.23
C ASN A 246 -29.02 6.14 14.44
N GLU A 247 -29.07 5.65 15.68
CA GLU A 247 -29.12 6.51 16.84
C GLU A 247 -27.78 7.19 17.13
N ILE A 248 -26.66 6.49 17.01
CA ILE A 248 -25.32 7.08 17.13
C ILE A 248 -25.02 8.01 15.93
N ILE A 249 -25.55 7.67 14.76
CA ILE A 249 -25.36 8.41 13.51
C ILE A 249 -26.18 9.71 13.45
N LYS A 250 -27.29 9.81 14.18
CA LYS A 250 -28.13 11.01 14.22
C LYS A 250 -27.49 12.21 14.93
N GLU A 251 -26.52 11.99 15.79
CA GLU A 251 -25.88 13.06 16.58
C GLU A 251 -24.92 13.95 15.76
N LEU A 252 -24.29 13.42 14.72
CA LEU A 252 -23.41 14.21 13.85
C LEU A 252 -24.14 14.66 12.58
N LYS A 253 -24.31 15.97 12.42
CA LYS A 253 -24.93 16.57 11.22
C LYS A 253 -24.10 16.21 9.98
N THR A 254 -24.76 15.94 8.85
CA THR A 254 -24.11 15.57 7.56
C THR A 254 -23.00 16.54 7.13
N LYS A 255 -23.15 17.85 7.47
CA LYS A 255 -22.12 18.88 7.20
C LYS A 255 -20.83 18.67 8.01
N GLU A 256 -20.93 18.22 9.26
CA GLU A 256 -19.76 17.97 10.12
C GLU A 256 -18.96 16.77 9.61
N ARG A 257 -19.62 15.73 9.14
CA ARG A 257 -18.96 14.56 8.55
C ARG A 257 -18.24 14.88 7.25
N LEU A 258 -18.87 15.68 6.40
CA LEU A 258 -18.24 16.13 5.17
C LEU A 258 -17.02 17.02 5.46
N SER A 259 -17.09 17.88 6.46
CA SER A 259 -15.95 18.72 6.86
C SER A 259 -14.81 17.89 7.45
N ILE A 260 -15.10 16.85 8.23
CA ILE A 260 -14.09 15.91 8.75
C ILE A 260 -13.42 15.13 7.62
N LEU A 261 -14.20 14.65 6.64
CA LEU A 261 -13.65 13.97 5.46
C LEU A 261 -12.74 14.92 4.65
N ILE A 262 -13.20 16.14 4.38
CA ILE A 262 -12.42 17.13 3.64
C ILE A 262 -11.15 17.50 4.41
N LEU A 263 -11.24 17.71 5.73
CA LEU A 263 -10.08 18.00 6.56
C LEU A 263 -9.09 16.83 6.57
N GLY A 264 -9.58 15.60 6.71
CA GLY A 264 -8.73 14.41 6.67
C GLY A 264 -8.00 14.25 5.35
N VAL A 265 -8.70 14.44 4.23
CA VAL A 265 -8.09 14.41 2.88
C VAL A 265 -7.10 15.56 2.67
N ALA A 266 -7.35 16.74 3.26
CA ALA A 266 -6.43 17.87 3.18
C ALA A 266 -5.17 17.71 4.04
N CYS A 267 -5.22 16.84 5.06
CA CYS A 267 -4.07 16.51 5.93
C CYS A 267 -3.20 15.37 5.37
N LEU A 268 -3.69 14.61 4.39
CA LEU A 268 -2.94 13.59 3.65
C LEU A 268 -2.15 14.20 2.50
#